data_2929d17da50a76400313c9e833b359e5
#
_entry.id   2929d17da50a76400313c9e833b359e5
#
_cell.length_a   1.000
_cell.length_b   1.000
_cell.length_c   1.000
_cell.angle_alpha   90.00
_cell.angle_beta   90.00
_cell.angle_gamma   90.00
#
_symmetry.space_group_name_H-M   'P 1'
#
loop_
_entity.id
_entity.type
_entity.pdbx_description
1 polymer ?
#
loop_
_entity_poly.entity_id
_entity_poly.type
_entity_poly.pdbx_seq_one_letter_code
_entity_poly.pdbx_strand_id
1 'polypeptide(L)'
;TDEEGNTLSYDPIYSVYDDGDAITEIEKLGDNIVGLLGVLIPITLLVCIVLISAVVRMGIFDKREEIALMRLIGTTHKYISTQFVFEGLLIGLLSSAGAIIAVRLMYNAVITKIAEGIKLFSPLDFSQFARGLSIICRIFGIMSGVAGSLIATTRYIRRD
;
A
#
# COMPACT_ATOMS: atom_id res chain seq x y z
N THR A 1 -43.55 -16.36 -36.39
CA THR A 1 -43.59 -17.25 -37.56
C THR A 1 -43.46 -16.40 -38.80
N ASP A 2 -42.36 -16.58 -39.52
CA ASP A 2 -42.16 -15.96 -40.82
C ASP A 2 -43.12 -16.60 -41.85
N GLU A 3 -43.38 -15.93 -42.99
CA GLU A 3 -44.27 -16.39 -44.05
C GLU A 3 -43.92 -17.79 -44.60
N GLU A 4 -42.75 -18.38 -44.22
CA GLU A 4 -42.31 -19.74 -44.57
C GLU A 4 -42.50 -20.77 -43.47
N GLY A 5 -43.23 -20.47 -42.39
CA GLY A 5 -43.59 -21.44 -41.36
C GLY A 5 -42.44 -21.95 -40.49
N ASN A 6 -41.27 -21.29 -40.50
CA ASN A 6 -40.15 -21.63 -39.68
C ASN A 6 -40.26 -20.95 -38.29
N THR A 7 -40.41 -21.78 -37.24
CA THR A 7 -40.34 -21.30 -35.85
C THR A 7 -38.92 -20.90 -35.57
N LEU A 8 -38.60 -19.60 -35.57
CA LEU A 8 -37.36 -19.09 -35.00
C LEU A 8 -37.37 -19.46 -33.51
N SER A 9 -36.72 -20.60 -33.21
CA SER A 9 -36.43 -20.97 -31.83
C SER A 9 -35.44 -19.93 -31.28
N TYR A 10 -35.98 -18.92 -30.64
CA TYR A 10 -35.18 -18.03 -29.83
C TYR A 10 -34.75 -18.83 -28.60
N ASP A 11 -33.58 -19.40 -28.67
CA ASP A 11 -33.02 -20.19 -27.59
C ASP A 11 -32.42 -19.24 -26.56
N PRO A 12 -33.14 -18.90 -25.46
CA PRO A 12 -32.64 -17.98 -24.44
C PRO A 12 -31.40 -18.51 -23.70
N ILE A 13 -31.08 -19.78 -23.94
CA ILE A 13 -29.92 -20.44 -23.31
C ILE A 13 -28.61 -20.02 -23.99
N TYR A 14 -28.68 -19.64 -25.28
CA TYR A 14 -27.43 -19.23 -25.99
C TYR A 14 -26.89 -17.89 -25.52
N SER A 15 -27.73 -16.95 -25.09
CA SER A 15 -27.33 -15.65 -24.54
C SER A 15 -26.75 -15.74 -23.14
N VAL A 16 -27.14 -16.78 -22.37
CA VAL A 16 -26.64 -17.03 -21.01
C VAL A 16 -25.26 -17.70 -21.04
N TYR A 17 -24.93 -18.41 -22.11
CA TYR A 17 -23.61 -19.05 -22.24
C TYR A 17 -22.49 -18.06 -22.59
N ASP A 18 -22.81 -16.99 -23.30
CA ASP A 18 -21.83 -15.95 -23.68
C ASP A 18 -21.51 -15.01 -22.51
N ASP A 19 -22.48 -14.74 -21.62
CA ASP A 19 -22.29 -13.95 -20.40
C ASP A 19 -21.47 -14.72 -19.34
N GLY A 20 -21.54 -16.04 -19.29
CA GLY A 20 -20.79 -16.90 -18.38
C GLY A 20 -19.29 -16.90 -18.67
N ASP A 21 -18.91 -16.91 -19.94
CA ASP A 21 -17.50 -16.88 -20.35
C ASP A 21 -16.86 -15.51 -20.06
N ALA A 22 -17.58 -14.42 -20.27
CA ALA A 22 -17.13 -13.08 -19.95
C ALA A 22 -16.91 -12.88 -18.43
N ILE A 23 -17.80 -13.42 -17.60
CA ILE A 23 -17.68 -13.37 -16.14
C ILE A 23 -16.47 -14.16 -15.66
N THR A 24 -16.24 -15.35 -16.20
CA THR A 24 -15.07 -16.18 -15.82
C THR A 24 -13.76 -15.60 -16.29
N GLU A 25 -13.71 -14.88 -17.41
CA GLU A 25 -12.52 -14.13 -17.84
C GLU A 25 -12.22 -12.96 -16.91
N ILE A 26 -13.23 -12.22 -16.48
CA ILE A 26 -13.07 -11.12 -15.52
C ILE A 26 -12.58 -11.64 -14.17
N GLU A 27 -13.10 -12.77 -13.71
CA GLU A 27 -12.68 -13.42 -12.47
C GLU A 27 -11.23 -13.88 -12.54
N LYS A 28 -10.80 -14.51 -13.63
CA LYS A 28 -9.39 -14.89 -13.87
C LYS A 28 -8.46 -13.69 -13.94
N LEU A 29 -8.89 -12.59 -14.55
CA LEU A 29 -8.12 -11.36 -14.56
C LEU A 29 -7.98 -10.79 -13.15
N GLY A 30 -9.05 -10.83 -12.36
CA GLY A 30 -9.05 -10.44 -10.95
C GLY A 30 -8.05 -11.26 -10.14
N ASP A 31 -8.09 -12.56 -10.24
CA ASP A 31 -7.20 -13.49 -9.54
C ASP A 31 -5.73 -13.30 -9.93
N ASN A 32 -5.45 -13.09 -11.21
CA ASN A 32 -4.10 -12.80 -11.68
C ASN A 32 -3.57 -11.48 -11.12
N ILE A 33 -4.40 -10.43 -11.05
CA ILE A 33 -4.04 -9.13 -10.47
C ILE A 33 -3.77 -9.28 -8.96
N VAL A 34 -4.64 -9.99 -8.24
CA VAL A 34 -4.48 -10.26 -6.81
C VAL A 34 -3.20 -11.06 -6.55
N GLY A 35 -2.91 -12.08 -7.37
CA GLY A 35 -1.69 -12.85 -7.29
C GLY A 35 -0.43 -11.99 -7.52
N LEU A 36 -0.46 -11.13 -8.53
CA LEU A 36 0.65 -10.20 -8.81
C LEU A 36 0.86 -9.21 -7.66
N LEU A 37 -0.20 -8.63 -7.12
CA LEU A 37 -0.15 -7.73 -5.97
C LEU A 37 0.37 -8.46 -4.72
N GLY A 38 0.00 -9.72 -4.53
CA GLY A 38 0.47 -10.56 -3.43
C GLY A 38 1.99 -10.73 -3.40
N VAL A 39 2.65 -10.69 -4.55
CA VAL A 39 4.12 -10.73 -4.67
C VAL A 39 4.72 -9.32 -4.59
N LEU A 40 4.08 -8.34 -5.23
CA LEU A 40 4.61 -6.97 -5.31
C LEU A 40 4.63 -6.27 -3.94
N ILE A 41 3.58 -6.47 -3.12
CA ILE A 41 3.45 -5.83 -1.81
C ILE A 41 4.62 -6.18 -0.88
N PRO A 42 4.98 -7.47 -0.64
CA PRO A 42 6.09 -7.79 0.26
C PRO A 42 7.45 -7.34 -0.29
N ILE A 43 7.65 -7.35 -1.60
CA ILE A 43 8.88 -6.84 -2.21
C ILE A 43 9.01 -5.34 -1.95
N THR A 44 7.95 -4.57 -2.20
CA THR A 44 7.93 -3.13 -1.96
C THR A 44 8.16 -2.81 -0.49
N LEU A 45 7.55 -3.56 0.42
CA LEU A 45 7.73 -3.40 1.86
C LEU A 45 9.19 -3.65 2.28
N LEU A 46 9.83 -4.68 1.72
CA LEU A 46 11.24 -4.97 1.96
C LEU A 46 12.14 -3.83 1.47
N VAL A 47 11.89 -3.30 0.28
CA VAL A 47 12.62 -2.14 -0.26
C VAL A 47 12.44 -0.92 0.64
N CYS A 48 11.23 -0.64 1.12
CA CYS A 48 10.96 0.46 2.05
C CYS A 48 11.77 0.32 3.35
N ILE A 49 11.82 -0.87 3.94
CA ILE A 49 12.60 -1.14 5.16
C ILE A 49 14.09 -0.88 4.92
N VAL A 50 14.62 -1.32 3.79
CA VAL A 50 16.03 -1.09 3.42
C VAL A 50 16.32 0.40 3.23
N LEU A 51 15.45 1.13 2.54
CA LEU A 51 15.61 2.57 2.32
C LEU A 51 15.55 3.35 3.65
N ILE A 52 14.57 3.08 4.50
CA ILE A 52 14.46 3.71 5.83
C ILE A 52 15.71 3.40 6.66
N SER A 53 16.17 2.15 6.65
CA SER A 53 17.40 1.76 7.34
C SER A 53 18.64 2.51 6.83
N ALA A 54 18.72 2.79 5.52
CA ALA A 54 19.81 3.56 4.93
C ALA A 54 19.77 5.03 5.36
N VAL A 55 18.59 5.66 5.35
CA VAL A 55 18.40 7.06 5.77
C VAL A 55 18.75 7.24 7.25
N VAL A 56 18.22 6.36 8.12
CA VAL A 56 18.52 6.41 9.57
C VAL A 56 20.00 6.21 9.82
N ARG A 57 20.68 5.32 9.09
CA ARG A 57 22.14 5.13 9.19
C ARG A 57 22.89 6.40 8.82
N MET A 58 22.47 7.11 7.79
CA MET A 58 23.09 8.37 7.38
C MET A 58 22.91 9.44 8.46
N GLY A 59 21.73 9.53 9.08
CA GLY A 59 21.47 10.42 10.22
C GLY A 59 22.33 10.11 11.45
N ILE A 60 22.55 8.83 11.76
CA ILE A 60 23.45 8.41 12.86
C ILE A 60 24.89 8.83 12.54
N PHE A 61 25.34 8.68 11.30
CA PHE A 61 26.70 9.05 10.88
C PHE A 61 26.92 10.56 10.96
N ASP A 62 25.94 11.34 10.57
CA ASP A 62 26.01 12.81 10.64
C ASP A 62 26.09 13.32 12.07
N LYS A 63 25.38 12.67 13.01
CA LYS A 63 25.36 13.03 14.44
C LYS A 63 26.41 12.29 15.31
N ARG A 64 27.39 11.65 14.69
CA ARG A 64 28.37 10.83 15.43
C ARG A 64 29.16 11.57 16.52
N GLU A 65 29.46 12.86 16.31
CA GLU A 65 30.19 13.69 17.28
C GLU A 65 29.32 14.01 18.50
N GLU A 66 28.04 14.35 18.29
CA GLU A 66 27.08 14.56 19.38
C GLU A 66 26.85 13.27 20.18
N ILE A 67 26.75 12.13 19.50
CA ILE A 67 26.60 10.81 20.12
C ILE A 67 27.83 10.46 20.96
N ALA A 68 29.04 10.78 20.47
CA ALA A 68 30.28 10.56 21.23
C ALA A 68 30.32 11.39 22.51
N LEU A 69 29.92 12.67 22.43
CA LEU A 69 29.81 13.53 23.61
C LEU A 69 28.77 13.01 24.62
N MET A 70 27.61 12.55 24.16
CA MET A 70 26.57 11.95 25.02
C MET A 70 27.07 10.69 25.73
N ARG A 71 27.90 9.87 25.07
CA ARG A 71 28.55 8.68 25.68
C ARG A 71 29.52 9.09 26.79
N LEU A 72 30.30 10.16 26.61
CA LEU A 72 31.23 10.69 27.64
C LEU A 72 30.51 11.10 28.92
N ILE A 73 29.27 11.60 28.80
CA ILE A 73 28.45 12.02 29.97
C ILE A 73 27.71 10.82 30.59
N GLY A 74 27.88 9.58 30.06
CA GLY A 74 27.28 8.38 30.61
C GLY A 74 25.88 8.06 30.13
N THR A 75 25.46 8.62 28.99
CA THR A 75 24.15 8.33 28.39
C THR A 75 24.05 6.87 27.93
N THR A 76 22.97 6.20 28.31
CA THR A 76 22.73 4.78 27.99
C THR A 76 22.45 4.60 26.49
N HIS A 77 23.01 3.56 25.87
CA HIS A 77 22.78 3.19 24.48
C HIS A 77 21.29 3.09 24.09
N LYS A 78 20.43 2.70 25.02
CA LYS A 78 18.98 2.63 24.80
C LYS A 78 18.37 4.01 24.52
N TYR A 79 18.84 5.05 25.18
CA TYR A 79 18.32 6.41 25.00
C TYR A 79 18.62 6.93 23.59
N ILE A 80 19.84 6.73 23.12
CA ILE A 80 20.26 7.10 21.75
C ILE A 80 19.42 6.34 20.72
N SER A 81 19.23 5.03 20.93
CA SER A 81 18.44 4.16 20.05
C SER A 81 16.98 4.63 19.94
N THR A 82 16.37 5.05 21.04
CA THR A 82 14.98 5.50 21.09
C THR A 82 14.75 6.74 20.23
N GLN A 83 15.70 7.65 20.16
CA GLN A 83 15.60 8.86 19.34
C GLN A 83 15.47 8.51 17.85
N PHE A 84 16.28 7.58 17.35
CA PHE A 84 16.24 7.14 15.95
C PHE A 84 15.00 6.29 15.62
N VAL A 85 14.50 5.52 16.59
CA VAL A 85 13.22 4.80 16.44
C VAL A 85 12.06 5.79 16.31
N PHE A 86 12.10 6.87 17.07
CA PHE A 86 11.08 7.93 16.98
C PHE A 86 11.12 8.65 15.63
N GLU A 87 12.30 8.87 15.07
CA GLU A 87 12.50 9.44 13.74
C GLU A 87 11.91 8.51 12.66
N GLY A 88 12.18 7.20 12.73
CA GLY A 88 11.59 6.20 11.84
C GLY A 88 10.08 6.12 11.94
N LEU A 89 9.52 6.27 13.16
CA LEU A 89 8.07 6.33 13.39
C LEU A 89 7.46 7.58 12.74
N LEU A 90 8.10 8.73 12.87
CA LEU A 90 7.64 9.98 12.22
C LEU A 90 7.65 9.87 10.71
N ILE A 91 8.71 9.30 10.13
CA ILE A 91 8.80 9.04 8.68
C ILE A 91 7.66 8.12 8.24
N GLY A 92 7.40 7.03 8.96
CA GLY A 92 6.31 6.10 8.65
C GLY A 92 4.92 6.76 8.73
N LEU A 93 4.68 7.61 9.73
CA LEU A 93 3.43 8.36 9.88
C LEU A 93 3.22 9.37 8.73
N LEU A 94 4.24 10.17 8.42
CA LEU A 94 4.18 11.17 7.34
C LEU A 94 3.98 10.51 5.99
N SER A 95 4.70 9.42 5.71
CA SER A 95 4.57 8.66 4.47
C SER A 95 3.18 8.06 4.31
N SER A 96 2.62 7.48 5.38
CA SER A 96 1.27 6.91 5.34
C SER A 96 0.19 7.98 5.14
N ALA A 97 0.34 9.15 5.74
CA ALA A 97 -0.56 10.28 5.52
C ALA A 97 -0.50 10.76 4.06
N GLY A 98 0.70 10.92 3.51
CA GLY A 98 0.91 11.28 2.10
C GLY A 98 0.30 10.27 1.13
N ALA A 99 0.46 8.97 1.40
CA ALA A 99 -0.13 7.90 0.60
C ALA A 99 -1.66 7.96 0.59
N ILE A 100 -2.30 8.20 1.74
CA ILE A 100 -3.77 8.32 1.83
C ILE A 100 -4.27 9.51 1.02
N ILE A 101 -3.57 10.65 1.10
CA ILE A 101 -3.91 11.84 0.31
C ILE A 101 -3.78 11.55 -1.19
N ALA A 102 -2.69 10.91 -1.61
CA ALA A 102 -2.45 10.55 -3.01
C ALA A 102 -3.54 9.61 -3.55
N VAL A 103 -3.88 8.55 -2.80
CA VAL A 103 -4.96 7.61 -3.17
C VAL A 103 -6.31 8.35 -3.29
N ARG A 104 -6.62 9.26 -2.38
CA ARG A 104 -7.86 10.04 -2.42
C ARG A 104 -7.93 10.96 -3.64
N LEU A 105 -6.82 11.61 -3.99
CA LEU A 105 -6.74 12.46 -5.18
C LEU A 105 -6.88 11.63 -6.46
N MET A 106 -6.20 10.49 -6.56
CA MET A 106 -6.32 9.58 -7.70
C MET A 106 -7.75 9.05 -7.85
N TYR A 107 -8.36 8.63 -6.74
CA TYR A 107 -9.74 8.14 -6.75
C TYR A 107 -10.72 9.21 -7.27
N ASN A 108 -10.63 10.45 -6.77
CA ASN A 108 -11.46 11.54 -7.25
C ASN A 108 -11.25 11.84 -8.74
N ALA A 109 -9.98 11.83 -9.21
CA ALA A 109 -9.65 12.06 -10.60
C ALA A 109 -10.18 10.95 -11.54
N VAL A 110 -10.17 9.70 -11.08
CA VAL A 110 -10.68 8.55 -11.86
C VAL A 110 -12.21 8.56 -11.89
N ILE A 111 -12.86 8.78 -10.74
CA ILE A 111 -14.34 8.79 -10.67
C ILE A 111 -14.92 9.94 -11.47
N THR A 112 -14.35 11.14 -11.43
CA THR A 112 -14.86 12.25 -12.24
C THR A 112 -14.82 11.93 -13.74
N LYS A 113 -13.77 11.28 -14.23
CA LYS A 113 -13.65 10.87 -15.63
C LYS A 113 -14.61 9.73 -16.02
N ILE A 114 -14.85 8.77 -15.11
CA ILE A 114 -15.78 7.66 -15.36
C ILE A 114 -17.24 8.11 -15.23
N ALA A 115 -17.56 8.98 -14.28
CA ALA A 115 -18.91 9.49 -14.08
C ALA A 115 -19.40 10.36 -15.25
N GLU A 116 -18.50 11.03 -15.98
CA GLU A 116 -18.82 11.73 -17.22
C GLU A 116 -19.16 10.79 -18.39
N GLY A 117 -18.64 9.54 -18.35
CA GLY A 117 -18.85 8.55 -19.42
C GLY A 117 -19.99 7.56 -19.19
N ILE A 118 -20.35 7.24 -17.95
CA ILE A 118 -21.30 6.17 -17.64
C ILE A 118 -22.24 6.61 -16.52
N LYS A 119 -23.42 7.13 -16.89
CA LYS A 119 -24.50 7.57 -15.97
C LYS A 119 -25.12 6.44 -15.11
N LEU A 120 -24.65 5.20 -15.21
CA LEU A 120 -25.25 4.02 -14.59
C LEU A 120 -24.50 3.50 -13.36
N PHE A 121 -23.32 4.05 -13.02
CA PHE A 121 -22.58 3.60 -11.84
C PHE A 121 -22.97 4.42 -10.61
N SER A 122 -23.82 3.83 -9.74
CA SER A 122 -23.99 4.34 -8.38
C SER A 122 -22.62 4.24 -7.66
N PRO A 123 -22.06 5.36 -7.15
CA PRO A 123 -20.80 5.27 -6.43
C PRO A 123 -21.01 4.40 -5.19
N LEU A 124 -20.41 3.23 -5.20
CA LEU A 124 -20.27 2.41 -3.99
C LEU A 124 -19.71 3.31 -2.89
N ASP A 125 -20.26 3.22 -1.68
CA ASP A 125 -19.84 4.00 -0.51
C ASP A 125 -18.35 3.80 -0.22
N PHE A 126 -17.51 4.51 -1.00
CA PHE A 126 -16.05 4.52 -0.88
C PHE A 126 -15.62 4.93 0.53
N SER A 127 -16.48 5.64 1.25
CA SER A 127 -16.15 6.14 2.60
C SER A 127 -15.89 5.03 3.61
N GLN A 128 -16.54 3.89 3.50
CA GLN A 128 -16.31 2.74 4.39
C GLN A 128 -15.05 1.97 3.98
N PHE A 129 -14.86 1.75 2.67
CA PHE A 129 -13.68 1.08 2.14
C PHE A 129 -12.41 1.91 2.36
N ALA A 130 -12.48 3.23 2.14
CA ALA A 130 -11.37 4.15 2.36
C ALA A 130 -10.92 4.21 3.84
N ARG A 131 -11.84 4.06 4.78
CA ARG A 131 -11.48 4.00 6.21
C ARG A 131 -10.69 2.75 6.55
N GLY A 132 -11.13 1.58 6.09
CA GLY A 132 -10.40 0.33 6.28
C GLY A 132 -9.01 0.37 5.65
N LEU A 133 -8.92 0.82 4.40
CA LEU A 133 -7.66 0.95 3.67
C LEU A 133 -6.69 1.92 4.36
N SER A 134 -7.19 3.06 4.85
CA SER A 134 -6.34 4.05 5.55
C SER A 134 -5.79 3.52 6.88
N ILE A 135 -6.53 2.70 7.61
CA ILE A 135 -6.04 2.06 8.84
C ILE A 135 -4.92 1.06 8.51
N ILE A 136 -5.13 0.22 7.51
CA ILE A 136 -4.14 -0.76 7.05
C ILE A 136 -2.86 -0.05 6.60
N CYS A 137 -2.96 0.98 5.75
CA CYS A 137 -1.81 1.75 5.30
C CYS A 137 -1.03 2.40 6.45
N ARG A 138 -1.72 2.90 7.48
CA ARG A 138 -1.05 3.47 8.67
C ARG A 138 -0.30 2.42 9.46
N ILE A 139 -0.90 1.26 9.68
CA ILE A 139 -0.26 0.15 10.41
C ILE A 139 1.00 -0.30 9.66
N PHE A 140 0.91 -0.52 8.35
CA PHE A 140 2.06 -0.91 7.53
C PHE A 140 3.14 0.17 7.48
N GLY A 141 2.77 1.46 7.38
CA GLY A 141 3.70 2.58 7.39
C GLY A 141 4.46 2.67 8.71
N ILE A 142 3.78 2.55 9.84
CA ILE A 142 4.40 2.57 11.17
C ILE A 142 5.29 1.34 11.37
N MET A 143 4.83 0.15 11.02
CA MET A 143 5.61 -1.08 11.15
C MET A 143 6.89 -1.03 10.32
N SER A 144 6.82 -0.57 9.06
CA SER A 144 8.00 -0.46 8.20
C SER A 144 8.98 0.60 8.70
N GLY A 145 8.48 1.74 9.21
CA GLY A 145 9.30 2.81 9.78
C GLY A 145 10.05 2.36 11.03
N VAL A 146 9.35 1.74 11.97
CA VAL A 146 9.96 1.21 13.20
C VAL A 146 10.91 0.06 12.90
N ALA A 147 10.55 -0.88 12.04
CA ALA A 147 11.40 -2.00 11.66
C ALA A 147 12.70 -1.52 11.00
N GLY A 148 12.60 -0.58 10.05
CA GLY A 148 13.76 -0.01 9.36
C GLY A 148 14.73 0.69 10.32
N SER A 149 14.21 1.50 11.25
CA SER A 149 15.03 2.21 12.23
C SER A 149 15.66 1.27 13.27
N LEU A 150 14.93 0.24 13.72
CA LEU A 150 15.47 -0.78 14.62
C LEU A 150 16.62 -1.56 13.98
N ILE A 151 16.47 -1.97 12.72
CA ILE A 151 17.52 -2.70 11.98
C ILE A 151 18.76 -1.80 11.82
N ALA A 152 18.57 -0.52 11.49
CA ALA A 152 19.67 0.44 11.36
C ALA A 152 20.44 0.60 12.68
N THR A 153 19.70 0.80 13.78
CA THR A 153 20.26 1.11 15.09
C THR A 153 20.95 -0.11 15.72
N THR A 154 20.31 -1.29 15.69
CA THR A 154 20.90 -2.51 16.27
C THR A 154 22.17 -2.96 15.55
N ARG A 155 22.23 -2.75 14.24
CA ARG A 155 23.39 -3.15 13.43
C ARG A 155 24.58 -2.21 13.61
N TYR A 156 24.33 -0.93 13.94
CA TYR A 156 25.36 0.05 14.17
C TYR A 156 25.94 -0.03 15.60
N ILE A 157 25.06 -0.19 16.61
CA ILE A 157 25.48 -0.23 18.02
C ILE A 157 26.22 -1.53 18.39
N ARG A 158 25.99 -2.61 17.66
CA ARG A 158 26.63 -3.92 17.92
C ARG A 158 28.02 -4.08 17.32
N ARG A 159 28.48 -3.10 16.54
CA ARG A 159 29.78 -3.16 15.85
C ARG A 159 30.90 -2.37 16.57
N ASP A 160 30.56 -1.60 17.59
CA ASP A 160 31.46 -0.92 18.53
C ASP A 160 31.27 -1.45 19.95
#